data_bb5d85002e357cd7b6e422778444142d
#
_entry.id   bb5d85002e357cd7b6e422778444142d
#
_cell.length_a   1.000
_cell.length_b   1.000
_cell.length_c   1.000
_cell.angle_alpha   90.00
_cell.angle_beta   90.00
_cell.angle_gamma   90.00
#
_symmetry.space_group_name_H-M   'P 1'
#
loop_
_entity.id
_entity.type
_entity.pdbx_description
1 polymer ?
#
loop_
_entity_poly.entity_id
_entity_poly.type
_entity_poly.pdbx_seq_one_letter_code
_entity_poly.pdbx_strand_id
1 'polypeptide(L)'
;MALNAFVVFARPLVARVVFAGVLSLLVFTTINAQVPSATPPLADDDNAPVKVKTDLVTLTLTVTDLYGRYVSGLNKNSFQITDNGEPQEITFFSDSDAPVSVGILFDVSGSMSGDKVAKARKALSRFILTSHPSDEYFLIAFNSRAQLLMDRTRDGDAVLQKLTLVKPKDNTALYDAVYLGIERVTRGTHQKRAMLIISDGQDNASRYNFGEVRRLMKEADVVTYSVGIMSRGDSSSAMGMQGQAFLDEISSVTGGKSFYPETDVEMDEIFERIALELRHQYAIGYTPKDFVPDGKWRKVKTKVKPPRGLPRLTVRGREGYYATPNTNYR
;
A
#
# COMPACT_ATOMS: atom_id res chain seq x y z
N MET A 1 30.97 48.49 -36.63
CA MET A 1 31.86 47.53 -37.24
C MET A 1 31.29 46.16 -36.97
N ALA A 2 30.46 45.62 -37.83
CA ALA A 2 30.74 44.81 -39.00
C ALA A 2 31.56 43.56 -38.58
N LEU A 3 31.07 42.34 -38.66
CA LEU A 3 30.85 41.60 -39.90
C LEU A 3 30.03 40.32 -39.68
N ASN A 4 29.08 40.11 -40.59
CA ASN A 4 28.36 38.90 -40.87
C ASN A 4 29.26 37.73 -41.29
N ALA A 5 28.82 36.47 -41.00
CA ALA A 5 29.10 35.38 -41.92
C ALA A 5 27.93 34.39 -41.90
N PHE A 6 27.15 34.43 -42.97
CA PHE A 6 26.26 33.41 -43.50
C PHE A 6 27.07 32.21 -43.97
N VAL A 7 26.60 31.00 -43.70
CA VAL A 7 26.93 29.82 -44.53
C VAL A 7 25.65 29.09 -44.86
N VAL A 8 25.48 28.94 -46.16
CA VAL A 8 24.34 28.43 -46.91
C VAL A 8 24.51 26.93 -47.24
N PHE A 9 23.45 26.19 -47.14
CA PHE A 9 23.01 25.00 -47.89
C PHE A 9 23.98 24.14 -48.70
N ALA A 10 23.85 22.82 -48.55
CA ALA A 10 23.84 21.90 -49.68
C ALA A 10 23.02 20.61 -49.35
N ARG A 11 21.93 20.42 -50.08
CA ARG A 11 21.29 19.12 -50.31
C ARG A 11 21.98 18.43 -51.47
N PRO A 12 22.03 17.07 -51.53
CA PRO A 12 22.14 16.42 -52.84
C PRO A 12 20.90 15.61 -53.17
N LEU A 13 20.68 15.70 -54.40
CA LEU A 13 19.67 15.26 -55.35
C LEU A 13 19.59 13.74 -55.50
N VAL A 14 18.38 13.32 -55.77
CA VAL A 14 17.89 11.99 -56.17
C VAL A 14 18.54 11.48 -57.47
N ALA A 15 18.93 10.21 -57.50
CA ALA A 15 19.15 9.46 -58.75
C ALA A 15 18.16 8.29 -58.80
N ARG A 16 17.16 8.42 -59.68
CA ARG A 16 16.31 7.32 -60.17
C ARG A 16 17.10 6.53 -61.21
N VAL A 17 17.19 5.23 -61.03
CA VAL A 17 17.61 4.30 -62.08
C VAL A 17 16.40 3.44 -62.44
N VAL A 18 15.94 3.61 -63.67
CA VAL A 18 14.97 2.78 -64.35
C VAL A 18 15.73 1.62 -65.00
N PHE A 19 15.38 0.39 -64.69
CA PHE A 19 15.81 -0.76 -65.49
C PHE A 19 14.60 -1.48 -66.03
N ALA A 20 14.43 -1.41 -67.35
CA ALA A 20 13.52 -2.23 -68.15
C ALA A 20 14.27 -3.48 -68.60
N GLY A 21 13.62 -4.62 -68.48
CA GLY A 21 14.24 -5.88 -68.91
C GLY A 21 13.28 -7.07 -68.93
N VAL A 22 12.66 -7.20 -70.10
CA VAL A 22 12.37 -8.48 -70.83
C VAL A 22 11.57 -9.58 -70.15
N LEU A 23 10.37 -9.70 -70.65
CA LEU A 23 9.38 -10.75 -70.52
C LEU A 23 9.87 -12.06 -71.20
N SER A 24 9.96 -13.17 -70.48
CA SER A 24 10.06 -14.50 -71.00
C SER A 24 8.92 -15.35 -70.45
N LEU A 25 7.98 -15.68 -71.32
CA LEU A 25 6.80 -16.48 -71.03
C LEU A 25 7.20 -17.98 -71.06
N LEU A 26 7.20 -18.62 -69.89
CA LEU A 26 7.29 -20.09 -69.80
C LEU A 26 5.98 -20.61 -69.19
N VAL A 27 5.18 -21.24 -70.04
CA VAL A 27 3.95 -21.92 -69.63
C VAL A 27 4.34 -23.25 -69.00
N PHE A 28 4.18 -23.38 -67.68
CA PHE A 28 4.17 -24.67 -66.99
C PHE A 28 2.74 -25.09 -66.69
N THR A 29 2.28 -26.14 -67.37
CA THR A 29 1.04 -26.82 -67.02
C THR A 29 1.28 -27.67 -65.77
N THR A 30 0.74 -27.22 -64.64
CA THR A 30 0.74 -28.02 -63.40
C THR A 30 -0.52 -28.91 -63.37
N ILE A 31 -0.26 -30.19 -63.32
CA ILE A 31 -1.29 -31.21 -63.04
C ILE A 31 -1.58 -31.10 -61.53
N ASN A 32 -2.81 -30.66 -61.19
CA ASN A 32 -3.30 -30.68 -59.81
C ASN A 32 -3.70 -32.12 -59.44
N ALA A 33 -2.82 -32.85 -58.76
CA ALA A 33 -3.21 -34.01 -57.98
C ALA A 33 -3.78 -33.53 -56.63
N GLN A 34 -5.10 -33.56 -56.46
CA GLN A 34 -5.75 -33.37 -55.17
C GLN A 34 -5.43 -34.57 -54.28
N VAL A 35 -4.53 -34.37 -53.33
CA VAL A 35 -4.37 -35.24 -52.17
C VAL A 35 -5.48 -34.87 -51.19
N PRO A 36 -6.32 -35.80 -50.73
CA PRO A 36 -7.27 -35.49 -49.65
C PRO A 36 -6.49 -35.16 -48.38
N SER A 37 -6.58 -33.88 -47.98
CA SER A 37 -6.05 -33.43 -46.68
C SER A 37 -6.88 -34.05 -45.57
N ALA A 38 -6.37 -35.11 -44.95
CA ALA A 38 -6.89 -35.59 -43.70
C ALA A 38 -6.54 -34.50 -42.64
N THR A 39 -7.54 -33.77 -42.22
CA THR A 39 -7.44 -32.87 -41.05
C THR A 39 -7.05 -33.72 -39.84
N PRO A 40 -5.90 -33.49 -39.21
CA PRO A 40 -5.63 -34.16 -37.94
C PRO A 40 -6.72 -33.77 -36.92
N PRO A 41 -7.15 -34.67 -36.05
CA PRO A 41 -8.04 -34.31 -34.97
C PRO A 41 -7.36 -33.21 -34.18
N LEU A 42 -8.13 -32.11 -33.93
CA LEU A 42 -7.73 -31.09 -32.97
C LEU A 42 -7.37 -31.80 -31.65
N ALA A 43 -6.10 -31.89 -31.37
CA ALA A 43 -5.68 -32.24 -30.01
C ALA A 43 -6.32 -31.19 -29.08
N ASP A 44 -7.18 -31.64 -28.21
CA ASP A 44 -7.63 -30.86 -27.08
C ASP A 44 -6.38 -30.39 -26.36
N ASP A 45 -6.11 -29.11 -26.41
CA ASP A 45 -4.98 -28.50 -25.71
C ASP A 45 -5.37 -28.42 -24.23
N ASP A 46 -5.28 -29.58 -23.55
CA ASP A 46 -5.50 -29.71 -22.11
C ASP A 46 -4.47 -28.91 -21.28
N ASN A 47 -3.56 -28.19 -21.93
CA ASN A 47 -2.57 -27.30 -21.33
C ASN A 47 -2.97 -25.82 -21.34
N ALA A 48 -4.21 -25.47 -21.63
CA ALA A 48 -4.64 -24.11 -21.35
C ALA A 48 -4.44 -23.84 -19.85
N PRO A 49 -3.67 -22.81 -19.45
CA PRO A 49 -3.44 -22.53 -18.05
C PRO A 49 -4.81 -22.28 -17.41
N VAL A 50 -5.24 -23.21 -16.57
CA VAL A 50 -6.44 -23.03 -15.74
C VAL A 50 -6.17 -21.82 -14.86
N LYS A 51 -6.69 -20.65 -15.25
CA LYS A 51 -6.68 -19.45 -14.43
C LYS A 51 -7.60 -19.71 -13.24
N VAL A 52 -7.03 -20.33 -12.20
CA VAL A 52 -7.70 -20.45 -10.92
C VAL A 52 -7.80 -19.04 -10.35
N LYS A 53 -8.97 -18.43 -10.43
CA LYS A 53 -9.29 -17.22 -9.69
C LYS A 53 -9.28 -17.62 -8.21
N THR A 54 -8.16 -17.42 -7.56
CA THR A 54 -8.06 -17.66 -6.13
C THR A 54 -8.49 -16.38 -5.42
N ASP A 55 -9.70 -16.37 -4.88
CA ASP A 55 -10.21 -15.30 -4.03
C ASP A 55 -9.54 -15.40 -2.63
N LEU A 56 -8.20 -15.22 -2.62
CA LEU A 56 -7.40 -15.29 -1.42
C LEU A 56 -7.63 -14.04 -0.57
N VAL A 57 -8.12 -14.22 0.63
CA VAL A 57 -8.20 -13.16 1.65
C VAL A 57 -6.91 -13.17 2.46
N THR A 58 -6.14 -12.09 2.40
CA THR A 58 -4.91 -11.92 3.17
C THR A 58 -5.19 -11.14 4.45
N LEU A 59 -4.52 -11.52 5.52
CA LEU A 59 -4.59 -10.89 6.84
C LEU A 59 -3.17 -10.61 7.32
N THR A 60 -2.89 -9.36 7.66
CA THR A 60 -1.69 -8.98 8.38
C THR A 60 -2.03 -8.90 9.86
N LEU A 61 -1.33 -9.70 10.68
CA LEU A 61 -1.63 -9.87 12.10
C LEU A 61 -0.44 -9.51 12.98
N THR A 62 -0.69 -8.75 14.03
CA THR A 62 0.26 -8.51 15.12
C THR A 62 -0.15 -9.34 16.32
N VAL A 63 0.79 -10.09 16.90
CA VAL A 63 0.56 -10.85 18.14
C VAL A 63 1.42 -10.29 19.26
N THR A 64 0.80 -10.03 20.41
CA THR A 64 1.49 -9.52 21.61
C THR A 64 1.17 -10.36 22.84
N ASP A 65 2.08 -10.36 23.79
CA ASP A 65 1.84 -10.90 25.13
C ASP A 65 1.09 -9.88 26.01
N LEU A 66 0.89 -10.23 27.28
CA LEU A 66 0.21 -9.37 28.27
C LEU A 66 0.98 -8.06 28.58
N TYR A 67 2.25 -8.02 28.27
CA TYR A 67 3.12 -6.84 28.45
C TYR A 67 3.24 -5.99 27.18
N GLY A 68 2.52 -6.37 26.11
CA GLY A 68 2.57 -5.67 24.83
C GLY A 68 3.82 -5.97 24.00
N ARG A 69 4.63 -6.99 24.38
CA ARG A 69 5.81 -7.40 23.59
C ARG A 69 5.37 -8.26 22.41
N TYR A 70 5.99 -8.05 21.26
CA TYR A 70 5.68 -8.83 20.05
C TYR A 70 6.11 -10.28 20.24
N VAL A 71 5.25 -11.19 19.78
CA VAL A 71 5.49 -12.64 19.82
C VAL A 71 5.62 -13.14 18.40
N SER A 72 6.83 -13.53 18.03
CA SER A 72 7.18 -14.17 16.75
C SER A 72 7.42 -15.67 16.91
N GLY A 73 7.57 -16.40 15.79
CA GLY A 73 7.84 -17.84 15.81
C GLY A 73 6.64 -18.72 16.14
N LEU A 74 5.43 -18.19 16.13
CA LEU A 74 4.23 -19.02 16.21
C LEU A 74 4.01 -19.73 14.88
N ASN A 75 3.57 -20.98 14.92
CA ASN A 75 3.25 -21.75 13.72
C ASN A 75 1.78 -21.53 13.29
N LYS A 76 1.46 -21.95 12.07
CA LYS A 76 0.12 -21.86 11.48
C LYS A 76 -0.98 -22.42 12.39
N ASN A 77 -0.72 -23.51 13.10
CA ASN A 77 -1.72 -24.20 13.95
C ASN A 77 -2.06 -23.41 15.22
N SER A 78 -1.28 -22.38 15.58
CA SER A 78 -1.60 -21.49 16.68
C SER A 78 -2.74 -20.53 16.35
N PHE A 79 -3.09 -20.37 15.08
CA PHE A 79 -4.10 -19.41 14.62
C PHE A 79 -5.42 -20.11 14.26
N GLN A 80 -6.53 -19.46 14.56
CA GLN A 80 -7.87 -19.85 14.17
C GLN A 80 -8.56 -18.63 13.54
N ILE A 81 -9.05 -18.80 12.32
CA ILE A 81 -9.76 -17.77 11.57
C ILE A 81 -11.20 -18.18 11.39
N THR A 82 -12.14 -17.25 11.58
CA THR A 82 -13.53 -17.40 11.20
C THR A 82 -13.96 -16.24 10.31
N ASP A 83 -14.68 -16.56 9.25
CA ASP A 83 -15.28 -15.61 8.31
C ASP A 83 -16.81 -15.71 8.43
N ASN A 84 -17.49 -14.63 8.81
CA ASN A 84 -18.91 -14.60 9.16
C ASN A 84 -19.36 -15.70 10.15
N GLY A 85 -18.45 -16.13 11.03
CA GLY A 85 -18.69 -17.20 12.01
C GLY A 85 -18.24 -18.58 11.56
N GLU A 86 -18.00 -18.79 10.26
CA GLU A 86 -17.56 -20.08 9.71
C GLU A 86 -16.05 -20.24 9.81
N PRO A 87 -15.55 -21.37 10.35
CA PRO A 87 -14.11 -21.64 10.42
C PRO A 87 -13.49 -21.75 9.03
N GLN A 88 -12.32 -21.12 8.85
CA GLN A 88 -11.56 -21.12 7.59
C GLN A 88 -10.24 -21.86 7.75
N GLU A 89 -9.85 -22.56 6.68
CA GLU A 89 -8.55 -23.21 6.62
C GLU A 89 -7.49 -22.19 6.13
N ILE A 90 -6.38 -22.09 6.88
CA ILE A 90 -5.28 -21.24 6.50
C ILE A 90 -4.51 -21.92 5.35
N THR A 91 -4.51 -21.30 4.17
CA THR A 91 -3.81 -21.81 2.97
C THR A 91 -2.43 -21.20 2.76
N PHE A 92 -2.22 -19.99 3.28
CA PHE A 92 -0.94 -19.29 3.26
C PHE A 92 -0.55 -18.82 4.66
N PHE A 93 0.72 -18.96 5.01
CA PHE A 93 1.24 -18.52 6.31
C PHE A 93 2.71 -18.09 6.17
N SER A 94 3.07 -16.93 6.71
CA SER A 94 4.43 -16.44 6.81
C SER A 94 4.59 -15.62 8.10
N ASP A 95 5.69 -15.86 8.80
CA ASP A 95 6.18 -15.07 9.94
C ASP A 95 7.54 -14.40 9.64
N SER A 96 7.89 -14.34 8.35
CA SER A 96 9.16 -13.77 7.92
C SER A 96 9.23 -12.25 8.12
N ASP A 97 10.41 -11.76 8.49
CA ASP A 97 10.77 -10.35 8.44
C ASP A 97 10.85 -9.90 6.96
N ALA A 98 9.69 -9.69 6.35
CA ALA A 98 9.57 -9.31 4.95
C ALA A 98 9.40 -7.80 4.80
N PRO A 99 9.97 -7.19 3.75
CA PRO A 99 9.88 -5.77 3.53
C PRO A 99 8.45 -5.30 3.30
N VAL A 100 8.22 -4.02 3.61
CA VAL A 100 6.91 -3.36 3.60
C VAL A 100 6.92 -2.18 2.63
N SER A 101 5.79 -1.96 1.93
CA SER A 101 5.52 -0.71 1.22
C SER A 101 4.83 0.25 2.18
N VAL A 102 5.49 1.35 2.54
CA VAL A 102 5.03 2.29 3.58
C VAL A 102 4.63 3.63 2.96
N GLY A 103 3.37 4.01 3.11
CA GLY A 103 2.88 5.36 2.79
C GLY A 103 3.04 6.27 4.01
N ILE A 104 3.89 7.28 3.93
CA ILE A 104 4.08 8.29 4.98
C ILE A 104 3.22 9.50 4.63
N LEU A 105 2.20 9.77 5.45
CA LEU A 105 1.31 10.92 5.34
C LEU A 105 1.71 11.92 6.42
N PHE A 106 2.30 13.02 6.02
CA PHE A 106 2.88 14.00 6.93
C PHE A 106 2.11 15.32 6.88
N ASP A 107 1.51 15.67 7.99
CA ASP A 107 0.77 16.92 8.16
C ASP A 107 1.74 18.12 8.23
N VAL A 108 1.50 19.08 7.36
CA VAL A 108 2.20 20.38 7.31
C VAL A 108 1.20 21.53 7.29
N SER A 109 0.08 21.36 7.97
CA SER A 109 -0.92 22.40 8.20
C SER A 109 -0.47 23.42 9.25
N GLY A 110 -1.24 24.49 9.39
CA GLY A 110 -0.94 25.58 10.36
C GLY A 110 -0.91 25.11 11.82
N SER A 111 -1.72 24.12 12.19
CA SER A 111 -1.75 23.53 13.55
C SER A 111 -0.49 22.74 13.90
N MET A 112 0.28 22.30 12.90
CA MET A 112 1.56 21.65 13.03
C MET A 112 2.75 22.64 13.11
N SER A 113 2.47 23.93 13.26
CA SER A 113 3.48 24.98 13.35
C SER A 113 4.34 24.87 14.64
N GLY A 114 5.36 25.71 14.74
CA GLY A 114 6.33 25.67 15.84
C GLY A 114 7.34 24.55 15.68
N ASP A 115 7.58 23.79 16.73
CA ASP A 115 8.55 22.70 16.78
C ASP A 115 7.95 21.33 16.43
N LYS A 116 6.61 21.22 16.30
CA LYS A 116 5.90 19.96 16.04
C LYS A 116 6.43 19.22 14.81
N VAL A 117 6.51 19.91 13.65
CA VAL A 117 7.03 19.33 12.40
C VAL A 117 8.49 18.89 12.56
N ALA A 118 9.32 19.68 13.25
CA ALA A 118 10.74 19.33 13.46
C ALA A 118 10.89 18.09 14.34
N LYS A 119 10.12 17.99 15.42
CA LYS A 119 10.09 16.84 16.32
C LYS A 119 9.58 15.59 15.61
N ALA A 120 8.46 15.69 14.89
CA ALA A 120 7.89 14.59 14.13
C ALA A 120 8.86 14.07 13.06
N ARG A 121 9.57 14.96 12.36
CA ARG A 121 10.60 14.58 11.39
C ARG A 121 11.78 13.88 12.04
N LYS A 122 12.22 14.35 13.21
CA LYS A 122 13.28 13.69 13.98
C LYS A 122 12.86 12.29 14.40
N ALA A 123 11.64 12.12 14.92
CA ALA A 123 11.11 10.81 15.29
C ALA A 123 10.92 9.89 14.06
N LEU A 124 10.48 10.43 12.92
CA LEU A 124 10.40 9.67 11.66
C LEU A 124 11.77 9.10 11.24
N SER A 125 12.88 9.79 11.55
CA SER A 125 14.20 9.21 11.29
C SER A 125 14.46 7.94 12.10
N ARG A 126 13.94 7.83 13.33
CA ARG A 126 14.00 6.60 14.12
C ARG A 126 13.22 5.45 13.46
N PHE A 127 12.01 5.76 12.97
CA PHE A 127 11.23 4.79 12.21
C PHE A 127 12.04 4.24 11.03
N ILE A 128 12.59 5.11 10.19
CA ILE A 128 13.34 4.73 8.99
C ILE A 128 14.58 3.91 9.35
N LEU A 129 15.35 4.31 10.37
CA LEU A 129 16.55 3.60 10.82
C LEU A 129 16.26 2.20 11.37
N THR A 130 15.06 2.00 11.96
CA THR A 130 14.63 0.73 12.55
C THR A 130 13.92 -0.17 11.53
N SER A 131 13.43 0.40 10.42
CA SER A 131 12.71 -0.29 9.36
C SER A 131 13.58 -1.32 8.65
N HIS A 132 12.94 -2.24 7.90
CA HIS A 132 13.67 -3.24 7.12
C HIS A 132 14.46 -2.55 5.99
N PRO A 133 15.73 -2.91 5.72
CA PRO A 133 16.58 -2.24 4.71
C PRO A 133 16.01 -2.22 3.28
N SER A 134 15.09 -3.14 2.98
CA SER A 134 14.42 -3.21 1.68
C SER A 134 13.02 -2.60 1.68
N ASP A 135 12.61 -1.93 2.75
CA ASP A 135 11.34 -1.19 2.76
C ASP A 135 11.33 -0.12 1.68
N GLU A 136 10.15 0.15 1.14
CA GLU A 136 9.95 1.25 0.20
C GLU A 136 8.95 2.25 0.76
N TYR A 137 9.18 3.52 0.44
CA TYR A 137 8.44 4.63 1.00
C TYR A 137 7.76 5.45 -0.09
N PHE A 138 6.54 5.90 0.21
CA PHE A 138 5.81 6.94 -0.50
C PHE A 138 5.61 8.09 0.46
N LEU A 139 5.97 9.31 0.06
CA LEU A 139 5.81 10.49 0.91
C LEU A 139 4.72 11.40 0.37
N ILE A 140 3.71 11.61 1.19
CA ILE A 140 2.63 12.57 0.95
C ILE A 140 2.67 13.60 2.06
N ALA A 141 2.84 14.87 1.70
CA ALA A 141 2.59 15.97 2.63
C ALA A 141 1.22 16.59 2.35
N PHE A 142 0.56 17.06 3.39
CA PHE A 142 -0.75 17.67 3.24
C PHE A 142 -0.93 18.90 4.14
N ASN A 143 -1.60 19.87 3.58
CA ASN A 143 -2.15 21.04 4.23
C ASN A 143 -3.55 21.27 3.60
N SER A 144 -3.86 22.41 3.01
CA SER A 144 -5.13 22.62 2.27
C SER A 144 -5.36 21.63 1.12
N ARG A 145 -4.36 20.84 0.76
CA ARG A 145 -4.43 19.77 -0.23
C ARG A 145 -3.36 18.71 0.02
N ALA A 146 -3.65 17.48 -0.36
CA ALA A 146 -2.66 16.39 -0.36
C ALA A 146 -1.73 16.50 -1.60
N GLN A 147 -0.43 16.28 -1.40
CA GLN A 147 0.60 16.32 -2.45
C GLN A 147 1.55 15.14 -2.30
N LEU A 148 1.72 14.38 -3.37
CA LEU A 148 2.77 13.37 -3.45
C LEU A 148 4.12 14.08 -3.62
N LEU A 149 4.94 14.10 -2.57
CA LEU A 149 6.27 14.69 -2.59
C LEU A 149 7.33 13.74 -3.12
N MET A 150 7.13 12.44 -2.88
CA MET A 150 8.01 11.38 -3.37
C MET A 150 7.18 10.14 -3.67
N ASP A 151 7.29 9.67 -4.89
CA ASP A 151 6.80 8.36 -5.27
C ASP A 151 7.84 7.31 -4.87
N ARG A 152 7.49 6.07 -4.86
CA ARG A 152 8.25 4.91 -4.38
C ARG A 152 9.77 5.08 -4.37
N THR A 153 10.38 5.05 -3.17
CA THR A 153 11.83 5.08 -2.96
C THR A 153 12.24 4.14 -1.82
N ARG A 154 13.46 3.62 -1.87
CA ARG A 154 14.10 2.92 -0.74
C ARG A 154 15.08 3.81 0.01
N ASP A 155 15.30 5.01 -0.47
CA ASP A 155 16.18 6.00 0.15
C ASP A 155 15.41 6.77 1.23
N GLY A 156 15.55 6.33 2.48
CA GLY A 156 14.94 6.98 3.63
C GLY A 156 15.50 8.37 3.92
N ASP A 157 16.79 8.62 3.62
CA ASP A 157 17.39 9.94 3.79
C ASP A 157 16.79 10.95 2.82
N ALA A 158 16.53 10.54 1.58
CA ALA A 158 15.83 11.38 0.61
C ALA A 158 14.41 11.75 1.08
N VAL A 159 13.70 10.83 1.75
CA VAL A 159 12.38 11.12 2.37
C VAL A 159 12.51 12.22 3.42
N LEU A 160 13.48 12.10 4.35
CA LEU A 160 13.71 13.07 5.41
C LEU A 160 14.12 14.43 4.86
N GLN A 161 15.00 14.46 3.83
CA GLN A 161 15.41 15.69 3.16
C GLN A 161 14.24 16.43 2.51
N LYS A 162 13.32 15.73 1.86
CA LYS A 162 12.12 16.34 1.27
C LYS A 162 11.28 17.08 2.30
N LEU A 163 11.13 16.51 3.50
CA LEU A 163 10.37 17.13 4.59
C LEU A 163 11.03 18.39 5.15
N THR A 164 12.36 18.60 4.96
CA THR A 164 13.01 19.84 5.41
C THR A 164 12.58 21.06 4.59
N LEU A 165 12.14 20.86 3.36
CA LEU A 165 11.76 21.91 2.43
C LEU A 165 10.31 22.38 2.60
N VAL A 166 9.51 21.63 3.37
CA VAL A 166 8.09 21.94 3.54
C VAL A 166 7.91 22.80 4.79
N LYS A 167 7.13 23.89 4.63
CA LYS A 167 6.80 24.81 5.73
C LYS A 167 5.36 24.63 6.14
N PRO A 168 5.07 24.55 7.44
CA PRO A 168 3.68 24.47 7.94
C PRO A 168 2.90 25.71 7.57
N LYS A 169 1.70 25.53 7.03
CA LYS A 169 0.77 26.60 6.68
C LYS A 169 -0.62 26.08 6.30
N ASP A 170 -1.57 26.97 6.28
CA ASP A 170 -2.92 26.75 5.76
C ASP A 170 -3.76 25.72 6.56
N ASN A 171 -4.86 25.28 5.94
CA ASN A 171 -5.81 24.32 6.45
C ASN A 171 -5.30 22.87 6.35
N THR A 172 -6.17 21.91 6.68
CA THR A 172 -5.83 20.48 6.72
C THR A 172 -6.78 19.66 5.88
N ALA A 173 -6.26 18.97 4.84
CA ALA A 173 -6.99 18.04 3.97
C ALA A 173 -6.53 16.60 4.27
N LEU A 174 -6.77 16.11 5.48
CA LEU A 174 -6.34 14.80 5.97
C LEU A 174 -7.03 13.66 5.22
N TYR A 175 -8.35 13.77 4.97
CA TYR A 175 -9.10 12.72 4.29
C TYR A 175 -8.64 12.57 2.84
N ASP A 176 -8.36 13.68 2.13
CA ASP A 176 -7.76 13.63 0.79
C ASP A 176 -6.37 12.98 0.81
N ALA A 177 -5.58 13.22 1.87
CA ALA A 177 -4.26 12.60 2.03
C ALA A 177 -4.36 11.09 2.25
N VAL A 178 -5.30 10.64 3.08
CA VAL A 178 -5.55 9.21 3.30
C VAL A 178 -5.99 8.53 1.99
N TYR A 179 -6.88 9.16 1.24
CA TYR A 179 -7.31 8.63 -0.07
C TYR A 179 -6.13 8.45 -1.02
N LEU A 180 -5.31 9.50 -1.21
CA LEU A 180 -4.11 9.46 -2.03
C LEU A 180 -3.09 8.43 -1.51
N GLY A 181 -2.94 8.31 -0.18
CA GLY A 181 -2.04 7.36 0.47
C GLY A 181 -2.38 5.92 0.14
N ILE A 182 -3.65 5.56 0.23
CA ILE A 182 -4.12 4.22 -0.14
C ILE A 182 -3.84 3.96 -1.62
N GLU A 183 -4.19 4.90 -2.51
CA GLU A 183 -3.95 4.76 -3.94
C GLU A 183 -2.48 4.48 -4.25
N ARG A 184 -1.55 5.15 -3.56
CA ARG A 184 -0.12 4.99 -3.80
C ARG A 184 0.44 3.71 -3.19
N VAL A 185 0.14 3.45 -1.92
CA VAL A 185 0.65 2.28 -1.20
C VAL A 185 0.16 0.96 -1.81
N THR A 186 -1.06 0.91 -2.32
CA THR A 186 -1.58 -0.30 -3.00
C THR A 186 -0.84 -0.62 -4.29
N ARG A 187 -0.13 0.34 -4.90
CA ARG A 187 0.76 0.15 -6.05
C ARG A 187 2.19 -0.24 -5.65
N GLY A 188 2.46 -0.40 -4.37
CA GLY A 188 3.74 -0.84 -3.85
C GLY A 188 4.10 -2.25 -4.29
N THR A 189 5.41 -2.55 -4.32
CA THR A 189 5.93 -3.84 -4.81
C THR A 189 5.85 -4.94 -3.76
N HIS A 190 5.75 -4.58 -2.48
CA HIS A 190 5.70 -5.55 -1.38
C HIS A 190 4.27 -5.98 -1.07
N GLN A 191 4.11 -7.22 -0.63
CA GLN A 191 2.83 -7.77 -0.21
C GLN A 191 2.35 -7.13 1.11
N LYS A 192 3.28 -6.89 2.04
CA LYS A 192 2.97 -6.15 3.27
C LYS A 192 2.87 -4.65 2.93
N ARG A 193 1.78 -4.02 3.32
CA ARG A 193 1.52 -2.60 3.08
C ARG A 193 1.10 -1.92 4.37
N ALA A 194 1.70 -0.78 4.63
CA ALA A 194 1.39 0.02 5.81
C ALA A 194 1.24 1.49 5.44
N MET A 195 0.47 2.21 6.24
CA MET A 195 0.35 3.66 6.19
C MET A 195 0.68 4.23 7.55
N LEU A 196 1.56 5.23 7.59
CA LEU A 196 1.94 5.98 8.77
C LEU A 196 1.43 7.41 8.65
N ILE A 197 0.43 7.77 9.44
CA ILE A 197 -0.17 9.09 9.47
C ILE A 197 0.40 9.88 10.64
N ILE A 198 0.92 11.06 10.38
CA ILE A 198 1.50 11.96 11.37
C ILE A 198 0.75 13.28 11.28
N SER A 199 -0.18 13.54 12.20
CA SER A 199 -1.11 14.67 12.17
C SER A 199 -1.73 14.89 13.55
N ASP A 200 -2.38 16.03 13.78
CA ASP A 200 -3.27 16.24 14.93
C ASP A 200 -4.70 15.70 14.70
N GLY A 201 -4.95 15.12 13.52
CA GLY A 201 -6.20 14.45 13.18
C GLY A 201 -7.31 15.39 12.71
N GLN A 202 -7.11 16.69 12.71
CA GLN A 202 -8.12 17.64 12.24
C GLN A 202 -8.27 17.57 10.72
N ASP A 203 -9.50 17.82 10.22
CA ASP A 203 -9.79 17.99 8.81
C ASP A 203 -10.77 19.14 8.60
N ASN A 204 -10.42 20.07 7.71
CA ASN A 204 -11.27 21.23 7.41
C ASN A 204 -11.20 21.68 5.94
N ALA A 205 -10.48 20.92 5.09
CA ALA A 205 -10.26 21.29 3.70
C ALA A 205 -10.39 20.13 2.71
N SER A 206 -10.68 18.91 3.16
CA SER A 206 -10.84 17.75 2.28
C SER A 206 -12.12 17.82 1.46
N ARG A 207 -12.07 17.23 0.27
CA ARG A 207 -13.21 16.98 -0.62
C ARG A 207 -13.97 15.72 -0.23
N TYR A 208 -13.26 14.73 0.26
CA TYR A 208 -13.84 13.50 0.77
C TYR A 208 -14.37 13.71 2.19
N ASN A 209 -15.40 12.93 2.56
CA ASN A 209 -15.91 12.89 3.91
C ASN A 209 -15.44 11.65 4.67
N PHE A 210 -15.64 11.67 5.99
CA PHE A 210 -15.21 10.57 6.87
C PHE A 210 -15.78 9.20 6.45
N GLY A 211 -17.06 9.15 6.04
CA GLY A 211 -17.71 7.89 5.65
C GLY A 211 -17.08 7.25 4.42
N GLU A 212 -16.69 8.07 3.42
CA GLU A 212 -16.01 7.62 2.20
C GLU A 212 -14.62 7.06 2.51
N VAL A 213 -13.84 7.81 3.31
CA VAL A 213 -12.50 7.36 3.72
C VAL A 213 -12.56 6.09 4.56
N ARG A 214 -13.49 6.01 5.51
CA ARG A 214 -13.71 4.81 6.33
C ARG A 214 -14.02 3.59 5.49
N ARG A 215 -14.86 3.74 4.47
CA ARG A 215 -15.18 2.65 3.54
C ARG A 215 -13.93 2.21 2.77
N LEU A 216 -13.19 3.16 2.21
CA LEU A 216 -11.97 2.90 1.47
C LEU A 216 -10.92 2.17 2.33
N MET A 217 -10.75 2.59 3.59
CA MET A 217 -9.84 1.94 4.55
C MET A 217 -10.21 0.50 4.84
N LYS A 218 -11.51 0.20 4.92
CA LYS A 218 -12.01 -1.17 5.09
C LYS A 218 -11.80 -2.07 3.87
N GLU A 219 -11.77 -1.49 2.68
CA GLU A 219 -11.53 -2.20 1.43
C GLU A 219 -10.03 -2.43 1.18
N ALA A 220 -9.19 -1.50 1.64
CA ALA A 220 -7.75 -1.56 1.42
C ALA A 220 -7.08 -2.63 2.30
N ASP A 221 -6.16 -3.38 1.71
CA ASP A 221 -5.26 -4.29 2.45
C ASP A 221 -4.00 -3.53 2.89
N VAL A 222 -4.20 -2.55 3.78
CA VAL A 222 -3.17 -1.63 4.27
C VAL A 222 -3.34 -1.45 5.78
N VAL A 223 -2.34 -1.82 6.56
CA VAL A 223 -2.35 -1.58 8.02
C VAL A 223 -1.99 -0.12 8.30
N THR A 224 -2.79 0.58 9.09
CA THR A 224 -2.58 2.01 9.34
C THR A 224 -2.18 2.29 10.77
N TYR A 225 -1.09 3.02 10.92
CA TYR A 225 -0.63 3.58 12.19
C TYR A 225 -0.80 5.09 12.17
N SER A 226 -1.31 5.65 13.25
CA SER A 226 -1.47 7.10 13.39
C SER A 226 -0.68 7.59 14.60
N VAL A 227 0.07 8.69 14.42
CA VAL A 227 0.75 9.40 15.50
C VAL A 227 0.13 10.78 15.59
N GLY A 228 -0.71 10.96 16.60
CA GLY A 228 -1.43 12.20 16.86
C GLY A 228 -0.57 13.20 17.62
N ILE A 229 -0.15 14.30 16.98
CA ILE A 229 0.70 15.33 17.58
C ILE A 229 -0.18 16.48 18.08
N MET A 230 -0.71 16.29 19.29
CA MET A 230 -1.66 17.24 19.87
C MET A 230 -0.97 18.24 20.81
N SER A 231 -1.47 19.47 20.84
CA SER A 231 -1.14 20.43 21.88
C SER A 231 -2.03 20.20 23.11
N ARG A 232 -1.58 20.60 24.31
CA ARG A 232 -2.32 20.40 25.57
C ARG A 232 -3.75 20.99 25.56
N GLY A 233 -4.01 22.02 24.73
CA GLY A 233 -5.34 22.61 24.57
C GLY A 233 -6.21 21.93 23.52
N ASP A 234 -5.59 21.26 22.53
CA ASP A 234 -6.32 20.69 21.39
C ASP A 234 -7.04 19.40 21.79
N SER A 235 -6.46 18.58 22.67
CA SER A 235 -7.04 17.31 23.11
C SER A 235 -8.39 17.46 23.84
N SER A 236 -8.68 18.63 24.40
CA SER A 236 -9.94 18.92 25.09
C SER A 236 -10.95 19.70 24.22
N SER A 237 -10.55 20.16 23.05
CA SER A 237 -11.46 20.82 22.10
C SER A 237 -12.34 19.82 21.36
N ALA A 238 -13.55 20.23 20.95
CA ALA A 238 -14.44 19.38 20.16
C ALA A 238 -13.77 18.91 18.85
N MET A 239 -12.99 19.78 18.20
CA MET A 239 -12.26 19.45 16.96
C MET A 239 -11.12 18.49 17.22
N GLY A 240 -10.35 18.64 18.31
CA GLY A 240 -9.28 17.71 18.69
C GLY A 240 -9.83 16.32 19.05
N MET A 241 -10.94 16.25 19.79
CA MET A 241 -11.60 14.96 20.09
C MET A 241 -12.11 14.28 18.82
N GLN A 242 -12.66 15.05 17.86
CA GLN A 242 -13.08 14.51 16.57
C GLN A 242 -11.88 13.96 15.76
N GLY A 243 -10.78 14.72 15.73
CA GLY A 243 -9.54 14.30 15.08
C GLY A 243 -8.96 13.02 15.68
N GLN A 244 -8.92 12.95 17.02
CA GLN A 244 -8.50 11.75 17.72
C GLN A 244 -9.39 10.55 17.38
N ALA A 245 -10.71 10.71 17.44
CA ALA A 245 -11.66 9.65 17.10
C ALA A 245 -11.49 9.16 15.65
N PHE A 246 -11.18 10.06 14.72
CA PHE A 246 -10.87 9.71 13.33
C PHE A 246 -9.60 8.85 13.26
N LEU A 247 -8.48 9.29 13.85
CA LEU A 247 -7.22 8.55 13.84
C LEU A 247 -7.36 7.18 14.51
N ASP A 248 -8.11 7.08 15.61
CA ASP A 248 -8.39 5.82 16.31
C ASP A 248 -9.20 4.86 15.42
N GLU A 249 -10.25 5.36 14.78
CA GLU A 249 -11.12 4.55 13.92
C GLU A 249 -10.35 3.98 12.73
N ILE A 250 -9.64 4.84 11.96
CA ILE A 250 -8.95 4.39 10.75
C ILE A 250 -7.78 3.44 11.05
N SER A 251 -7.12 3.61 12.19
CA SER A 251 -6.07 2.71 12.62
C SER A 251 -6.65 1.36 13.05
N SER A 252 -7.71 1.37 13.89
CA SER A 252 -8.29 0.14 14.43
C SER A 252 -8.94 -0.74 13.36
N VAL A 253 -9.69 -0.16 12.40
CA VAL A 253 -10.39 -0.95 11.36
C VAL A 253 -9.43 -1.67 10.42
N THR A 254 -8.18 -1.17 10.28
CA THR A 254 -7.12 -1.78 9.46
C THR A 254 -6.24 -2.75 10.25
N GLY A 255 -6.44 -2.89 11.56
CA GLY A 255 -5.61 -3.72 12.42
C GLY A 255 -4.33 -3.04 12.92
N GLY A 256 -4.16 -1.75 12.67
CA GLY A 256 -3.09 -0.94 13.23
C GLY A 256 -3.44 -0.31 14.57
N LYS A 257 -2.78 0.79 14.92
CA LYS A 257 -2.93 1.46 16.21
C LYS A 257 -2.63 2.95 16.09
N SER A 258 -3.35 3.78 16.86
CA SER A 258 -3.04 5.20 17.08
C SER A 258 -2.23 5.39 18.35
N PHE A 259 -1.41 6.44 18.35
CA PHE A 259 -0.54 6.82 19.46
C PHE A 259 -0.59 8.34 19.64
N TYR A 260 -0.48 8.81 20.87
CA TYR A 260 -0.55 10.23 21.24
C TYR A 260 0.59 10.57 22.19
N PRO A 261 1.82 10.78 21.68
CA PRO A 261 2.98 11.07 22.52
C PRO A 261 2.82 12.42 23.24
N GLU A 262 3.15 12.45 24.54
CA GLU A 262 3.18 13.68 25.34
C GLU A 262 4.59 14.29 25.40
N THR A 263 5.63 13.48 25.16
CA THR A 263 7.03 13.90 25.19
C THR A 263 7.78 13.51 23.91
N ASP A 264 8.89 14.19 23.64
CA ASP A 264 9.77 13.88 22.52
C ASP A 264 10.38 12.47 22.63
N VAL A 265 10.68 12.01 23.87
CA VAL A 265 11.21 10.67 24.12
C VAL A 265 10.17 9.61 23.77
N GLU A 266 8.94 9.79 24.25
CA GLU A 266 7.83 8.90 23.94
C GLU A 266 7.53 8.86 22.43
N MET A 267 7.66 10.01 21.76
CA MET A 267 7.50 10.07 20.29
C MET A 267 8.55 9.22 19.59
N ASP A 268 9.83 9.36 19.95
CA ASP A 268 10.93 8.55 19.38
C ASP A 268 10.69 7.04 19.60
N GLU A 269 10.26 6.64 20.82
CA GLU A 269 9.94 5.26 21.17
C GLU A 269 8.74 4.70 20.38
N ILE A 270 7.71 5.51 20.14
CA ILE A 270 6.53 5.12 19.36
C ILE A 270 6.92 4.83 17.91
N PHE A 271 7.72 5.70 17.29
CA PHE A 271 8.16 5.50 15.90
C PHE A 271 9.03 4.25 15.75
N GLU A 272 9.95 4.01 16.68
CA GLU A 272 10.73 2.77 16.71
C GLU A 272 9.84 1.54 16.92
N ARG A 273 8.87 1.61 17.83
CA ARG A 273 7.91 0.53 18.07
C ARG A 273 7.07 0.19 16.85
N ILE A 274 6.60 1.20 16.08
CA ILE A 274 5.86 0.96 14.85
C ILE A 274 6.73 0.22 13.83
N ALA A 275 7.98 0.64 13.65
CA ALA A 275 8.91 -0.04 12.73
C ALA A 275 9.15 -1.50 13.14
N LEU A 276 9.39 -1.75 14.43
CA LEU A 276 9.55 -3.10 14.97
C LEU A 276 8.28 -3.94 14.79
N GLU A 277 7.11 -3.34 14.99
CA GLU A 277 5.84 -4.04 14.77
C GLU A 277 5.68 -4.54 13.34
N LEU A 278 5.96 -3.68 12.35
CA LEU A 278 5.88 -4.03 10.93
C LEU A 278 6.77 -5.23 10.58
N ARG A 279 7.93 -5.36 11.22
CA ARG A 279 8.85 -6.49 11.04
C ARG A 279 8.34 -7.79 11.65
N HIS A 280 7.57 -7.72 12.75
CA HIS A 280 7.10 -8.88 13.52
C HIS A 280 5.65 -9.30 13.17
N GLN A 281 5.10 -8.83 12.07
CA GLN A 281 3.75 -9.18 11.63
C GLN A 281 3.72 -10.52 10.92
N TYR A 282 2.68 -11.31 11.23
CA TYR A 282 2.33 -12.52 10.49
C TYR A 282 1.49 -12.16 9.26
N ALA A 283 1.80 -12.78 8.13
CA ALA A 283 0.94 -12.75 6.96
C ALA A 283 0.22 -14.10 6.83
N ILE A 284 -1.11 -14.07 6.85
CA ILE A 284 -1.95 -15.27 6.79
C ILE A 284 -2.94 -15.11 5.65
N GLY A 285 -3.16 -16.18 4.88
CA GLY A 285 -4.14 -16.21 3.80
C GLY A 285 -5.07 -17.41 3.91
N TYR A 286 -6.32 -17.22 3.52
CA TYR A 286 -7.31 -18.27 3.36
C TYR A 286 -8.20 -18.00 2.15
N THR A 287 -8.75 -19.07 1.55
CA THR A 287 -9.77 -18.96 0.52
C THR A 287 -11.13 -19.19 1.17
N PRO A 288 -12.03 -18.19 1.18
CA PRO A 288 -13.33 -18.33 1.81
C PRO A 288 -14.13 -19.49 1.18
N LYS A 289 -14.72 -20.32 2.01
CA LYS A 289 -15.71 -21.30 1.57
C LYS A 289 -16.95 -20.55 1.08
N ASP A 290 -17.49 -20.96 -0.06
CA ASP A 290 -18.71 -20.39 -0.64
C ASP A 290 -18.64 -18.87 -0.87
N PHE A 291 -17.49 -18.39 -1.43
CA PHE A 291 -17.31 -16.98 -1.74
C PHE A 291 -18.34 -16.48 -2.74
N VAL A 292 -19.16 -15.51 -2.32
CA VAL A 292 -20.12 -14.80 -3.18
C VAL A 292 -19.69 -13.34 -3.28
N PRO A 293 -19.32 -12.82 -4.47
CA PRO A 293 -18.90 -11.45 -4.66
C PRO A 293 -20.10 -10.49 -4.71
N ASP A 294 -20.85 -10.39 -3.60
CA ASP A 294 -22.07 -9.60 -3.47
C ASP A 294 -21.84 -8.16 -2.95
N GLY A 295 -20.57 -7.76 -2.76
CA GLY A 295 -20.18 -6.46 -2.25
C GLY A 295 -20.51 -6.25 -0.76
N LYS A 296 -20.98 -7.28 -0.05
CA LYS A 296 -21.30 -7.15 1.38
C LYS A 296 -20.07 -7.32 2.26
N TRP A 297 -20.15 -6.73 3.44
CA TRP A 297 -19.13 -6.88 4.47
C TRP A 297 -19.08 -8.30 5.03
N ARG A 298 -17.89 -8.88 5.08
CA ARG A 298 -17.57 -10.16 5.73
C ARG A 298 -16.78 -9.87 7.00
N LYS A 299 -17.31 -10.32 8.14
CA LYS A 299 -16.63 -10.15 9.43
C LYS A 299 -15.62 -11.26 9.65
N VAL A 300 -14.33 -10.88 9.79
CA VAL A 300 -13.25 -11.81 10.09
C VAL A 300 -12.89 -11.71 11.58
N LYS A 301 -12.73 -12.86 12.23
CA LYS A 301 -12.20 -12.93 13.59
C LYS A 301 -11.01 -13.88 13.61
N THR A 302 -9.91 -13.39 14.14
CA THR A 302 -8.72 -14.20 14.38
C THR A 302 -8.55 -14.45 15.87
N LYS A 303 -8.23 -15.70 16.23
CA LYS A 303 -7.85 -16.11 17.59
C LYS A 303 -6.47 -16.75 17.52
N VAL A 304 -5.67 -16.54 18.57
CA VAL A 304 -4.39 -17.20 18.74
C VAL A 304 -4.42 -18.06 19.99
N LYS A 305 -3.97 -19.32 19.85
CA LYS A 305 -3.76 -20.24 20.97
C LYS A 305 -2.28 -20.18 21.37
N PRO A 306 -1.99 -19.78 22.62
CA PRO A 306 -0.59 -19.77 23.07
C PRO A 306 -0.04 -21.19 23.09
N PRO A 307 1.20 -21.42 22.67
CA PRO A 307 1.93 -22.65 22.94
C PRO A 307 2.01 -22.94 24.44
N ARG A 308 2.24 -24.21 24.79
CA ARG A 308 2.41 -24.60 26.22
C ARG A 308 3.52 -23.79 26.86
N GLY A 309 3.25 -23.19 28.00
CA GLY A 309 4.21 -22.37 28.78
C GLY A 309 4.21 -20.88 28.45
N LEU A 310 3.50 -20.44 27.40
CA LEU A 310 3.29 -19.02 27.15
C LEU A 310 1.98 -18.50 27.80
N PRO A 311 2.00 -17.25 28.30
CA PRO A 311 0.78 -16.61 28.81
C PRO A 311 -0.25 -16.38 27.71
N ARG A 312 -1.42 -15.86 28.08
CA ARG A 312 -2.43 -15.42 27.12
C ARG A 312 -1.84 -14.43 26.13
N LEU A 313 -2.12 -14.64 24.83
CA LEU A 313 -1.70 -13.77 23.75
C LEU A 313 -2.91 -12.96 23.24
N THR A 314 -2.61 -11.75 22.76
CA THR A 314 -3.57 -10.90 22.06
C THR A 314 -3.18 -10.85 20.59
N VAL A 315 -4.16 -11.01 19.69
CA VAL A 315 -3.97 -10.85 18.24
C VAL A 315 -4.76 -9.65 17.74
N ARG A 316 -4.14 -8.86 16.89
CA ARG A 316 -4.74 -7.70 16.23
C ARG A 316 -4.56 -7.84 14.72
N GLY A 317 -5.58 -7.49 13.96
CA GLY A 317 -5.62 -7.46 12.51
C GLY A 317 -6.93 -6.85 12.04
N ARG A 318 -7.14 -6.72 10.75
CA ARG A 318 -8.40 -6.17 10.22
C ARG A 318 -9.60 -7.02 10.63
N GLU A 319 -10.74 -6.36 10.86
CA GLU A 319 -11.97 -7.00 11.36
C GLU A 319 -12.83 -7.62 10.26
N GLY A 320 -12.47 -7.43 8.99
CA GLY A 320 -13.25 -7.94 7.87
C GLY A 320 -12.82 -7.35 6.52
N TYR A 321 -13.63 -7.63 5.51
CA TYR A 321 -13.44 -7.14 4.15
C TYR A 321 -14.79 -7.06 3.42
N TYR A 322 -14.85 -6.32 2.30
CA TYR A 322 -16.00 -6.36 1.40
C TYR A 322 -15.79 -7.46 0.36
N ALA A 323 -16.79 -8.32 0.18
CA ALA A 323 -16.77 -9.41 -0.81
C ALA A 323 -16.99 -8.84 -2.22
N THR A 324 -16.00 -8.15 -2.76
CA THR A 324 -16.01 -7.60 -4.13
C THR A 324 -15.35 -8.59 -5.09
N PRO A 325 -15.75 -8.62 -6.37
CA PRO A 325 -15.01 -9.38 -7.38
C PRO A 325 -13.56 -8.89 -7.41
N ASN A 326 -12.59 -9.81 -7.39
CA ASN A 326 -11.18 -9.45 -7.50
C ASN A 326 -10.91 -8.79 -8.87
N THR A 327 -10.84 -7.46 -8.90
CA THR A 327 -10.55 -6.65 -10.09
C THR A 327 -9.04 -6.46 -10.34
N ASN A 328 -8.20 -7.09 -9.55
CA ASN A 328 -6.74 -6.96 -9.66
C ASN A 328 -6.16 -7.82 -10.79
N TYR A 329 -6.54 -7.46 -12.04
CA TYR A 329 -5.82 -7.84 -13.25
C TYR A 329 -5.66 -6.60 -14.13
N ARG A 330 -4.64 -5.79 -13.82
CA ARG A 330 -3.98 -4.95 -14.84
C ARG A 330 -2.50 -4.83 -14.54
#